data_deba6a60dc84680a06ffb63d6650d5f9
#
_entry.id   deba6a60dc84680a06ffb63d6650d5f9
#
_cell.length_a   1.000
_cell.length_b   1.000
_cell.length_c   1.000
_cell.angle_alpha   90.00
_cell.angle_beta   90.00
_cell.angle_gamma   90.00
#
_symmetry.space_group_name_H-M   'P 1'
#
loop_
_entity.id
_entity.type
_entity.pdbx_description
1 polymer ?
#
loop_
_entity_poly.entity_id
_entity_poly.type
_entity_poly.pdbx_seq_one_letter_code
_entity_poly.pdbx_strand_id
1 'polypeptide(L)'
;MTKLSHLDDKDQPHMIDVGDKAITRRTAKAEATVNLTRAVMSQFDGKDVQGKKGPVFHTAILAGIQAAKKTSDLIPLCHPLPLAKCHVQI
;
A
#
# COMPACT_ATOMS: atom_id res chain seq x y z
N MET A 1 -20.94 17.26 12.85
CA MET A 1 -20.16 16.54 11.82
C MET A 1 -18.68 16.57 12.20
N THR A 2 -18.05 15.43 12.14
CA THR A 2 -16.63 15.33 12.49
C THR A 2 -15.77 15.90 11.37
N LYS A 3 -14.87 16.80 11.71
CA LYS A 3 -13.94 17.39 10.75
C LYS A 3 -12.84 16.39 10.40
N LEU A 4 -12.46 16.30 9.13
CA LEU A 4 -11.35 15.45 8.70
C LEU A 4 -10.03 15.98 9.24
N SER A 5 -9.16 15.07 9.70
CA SER A 5 -7.90 15.44 10.35
C SER A 5 -6.88 16.11 9.41
N HIS A 6 -7.03 15.95 8.09
CA HIS A 6 -6.13 16.55 7.10
C HIS A 6 -6.66 17.86 6.51
N LEU A 7 -7.70 18.43 7.11
CA LEU A 7 -8.22 19.73 6.72
C LEU A 7 -8.04 20.72 7.87
N ASP A 8 -7.71 21.96 7.53
CA ASP A 8 -7.61 23.04 8.52
C ASP A 8 -9.02 23.61 8.81
N ASP A 9 -9.08 24.69 9.61
CA ASP A 9 -10.34 25.34 9.99
C ASP A 9 -11.13 25.92 8.79
N LYS A 10 -10.47 26.09 7.65
CA LYS A 10 -11.08 26.58 6.42
C LYS A 10 -11.28 25.45 5.40
N ASP A 11 -11.22 24.19 5.85
CA ASP A 11 -11.32 23.00 5.01
C ASP A 11 -10.23 22.91 3.93
N GLN A 12 -9.09 23.55 4.17
CA GLN A 12 -7.95 23.47 3.27
C GLN A 12 -7.07 22.26 3.65
N PRO A 13 -6.59 21.49 2.64
CA PRO A 13 -5.72 20.37 2.93
C PRO A 13 -4.43 20.81 3.62
N HIS A 14 -4.02 20.08 4.66
CA HIS A 14 -2.73 20.31 5.32
C HIS A 14 -2.28 19.02 6.01
N MET A 15 -0.97 18.91 6.27
CA MET A 15 -0.44 17.81 7.06
C MET A 15 -0.57 18.16 8.54
N ILE A 16 -1.07 17.19 9.32
CA ILE A 16 -1.12 17.35 10.78
C ILE A 16 0.24 17.08 11.40
N ASP A 17 0.55 17.76 12.50
CA ASP A 17 1.75 17.50 13.27
C ASP A 17 1.56 16.21 14.08
N VAL A 18 2.46 15.24 13.90
CA VAL A 18 2.46 13.98 14.64
C VAL A 18 3.61 13.90 15.65
N GLY A 19 4.41 14.97 15.77
CA GLY A 19 5.57 14.99 16.66
C GLY A 19 5.24 14.83 18.14
N ASP A 20 4.06 15.28 18.55
CA ASP A 20 3.61 15.20 19.95
C ASP A 20 2.86 13.90 20.28
N LYS A 21 2.64 13.05 19.29
CA LYS A 21 1.97 11.78 19.52
C LYS A 21 2.91 10.78 20.17
N ALA A 22 2.37 10.02 21.13
CA ALA A 22 3.12 8.96 21.79
C ALA A 22 3.56 7.91 20.75
N ILE A 23 4.71 7.29 21.02
CA ILE A 23 5.18 6.17 20.20
C ILE A 23 4.23 5.00 20.44
N THR A 24 3.56 4.54 19.39
CA THR A 24 2.61 3.45 19.45
C THR A 24 2.82 2.50 18.29
N ARG A 25 2.44 1.23 18.49
CA ARG A 25 2.39 0.28 17.40
C ARG A 25 1.15 0.57 16.57
N ARG A 26 1.35 0.78 15.28
CA ARG A 26 0.26 1.03 14.34
C ARG A 26 0.29 -0.03 13.26
N THR A 27 -0.88 -0.54 12.93
CA THR A 27 -1.04 -1.55 11.89
C THR A 27 -2.07 -1.05 10.88
N ALA A 28 -1.74 -1.18 9.61
CA ALA A 28 -2.68 -0.97 8.51
C ALA A 28 -2.78 -2.26 7.71
N LYS A 29 -4.00 -2.64 7.36
CA LYS A 29 -4.28 -3.80 6.53
C LYS A 29 -5.17 -3.37 5.39
N ALA A 30 -4.84 -3.80 4.19
CA ALA A 30 -5.62 -3.47 2.99
C ALA A 30 -5.74 -4.70 2.10
N GLU A 31 -6.77 -4.70 1.29
CA GLU A 31 -7.07 -5.81 0.39
C GLU A 31 -7.55 -5.22 -0.94
N ALA A 32 -7.17 -5.86 -2.03
CA ALA A 32 -7.63 -5.49 -3.36
C ALA A 32 -7.87 -6.74 -4.19
N THR A 33 -8.78 -6.65 -5.14
CA THR A 33 -9.07 -7.73 -6.07
C THR A 33 -8.75 -7.28 -7.48
N VAL A 34 -7.98 -8.08 -8.19
CA VAL A 34 -7.66 -7.85 -9.60
C VAL A 34 -8.20 -9.02 -10.40
N ASN A 35 -9.11 -8.73 -11.32
CA ASN A 35 -9.67 -9.75 -12.21
C ASN A 35 -8.75 -9.95 -13.41
N LEU A 36 -8.21 -11.13 -13.54
CA LEU A 36 -7.31 -11.48 -14.64
C LEU A 36 -8.11 -12.11 -15.79
N THR A 37 -7.62 -11.89 -17.01
CA THR A 37 -8.24 -12.51 -18.19
C THR A 37 -7.97 -14.01 -18.21
N ARG A 38 -8.80 -14.75 -18.97
CA ARG A 38 -8.59 -16.18 -19.16
C ARG A 38 -7.24 -16.48 -19.81
N ALA A 39 -6.82 -15.64 -20.74
CA ALA A 39 -5.52 -15.79 -21.40
C ALA A 39 -4.36 -15.69 -20.39
N VAL A 40 -4.43 -14.76 -19.44
CA VAL A 40 -3.41 -14.62 -18.39
C VAL A 40 -3.47 -15.82 -17.45
N MET A 41 -4.67 -16.23 -17.02
CA MET A 41 -4.83 -17.37 -16.11
C MET A 41 -4.43 -18.69 -16.73
N SER A 42 -4.39 -18.81 -18.05
CA SER A 42 -3.91 -20.02 -18.72
C SER A 42 -2.42 -20.28 -18.45
N GLN A 43 -1.67 -19.27 -18.00
CA GLN A 43 -0.26 -19.40 -17.63
C GLN A 43 -0.05 -19.75 -16.16
N PHE A 44 -1.13 -19.99 -15.42
CA PHE A 44 -1.06 -20.37 -14.01
C PHE A 44 -0.64 -21.84 -13.87
N ASP A 45 0.44 -22.06 -13.11
CA ASP A 45 1.03 -23.40 -12.93
C ASP A 45 0.65 -24.05 -11.58
N GLY A 46 -0.34 -23.51 -10.88
CA GLY A 46 -0.73 -23.96 -9.56
C GLY A 46 -0.10 -23.18 -8.41
N LYS A 47 0.92 -22.37 -8.69
CA LYS A 47 1.62 -21.55 -7.71
C LYS A 47 1.69 -20.09 -8.12
N ASP A 48 1.97 -19.83 -9.40
CA ASP A 48 2.14 -18.48 -9.93
C ASP A 48 1.74 -18.45 -11.40
N VAL A 49 1.56 -17.25 -11.94
CA VAL A 49 1.37 -17.03 -13.37
C VAL A 49 2.74 -16.81 -13.98
N GLN A 50 3.11 -17.66 -14.95
CA GLN A 50 4.41 -17.59 -15.62
C GLN A 50 4.32 -16.69 -16.84
N GLY A 51 4.80 -15.45 -16.69
CA GLY A 51 4.90 -14.50 -17.78
C GLY A 51 6.24 -14.57 -18.51
N LYS A 52 6.36 -13.85 -19.61
CA LYS A 52 7.60 -13.79 -20.39
C LYS A 52 8.79 -13.24 -19.58
N LYS A 53 8.51 -12.38 -18.60
CA LYS A 53 9.52 -11.75 -17.75
C LYS A 53 9.65 -12.44 -16.38
N GLY A 54 9.02 -13.59 -16.21
CA GLY A 54 9.11 -14.36 -14.97
C GLY A 54 7.79 -14.48 -14.23
N PRO A 55 7.84 -14.90 -12.97
CA PRO A 55 6.63 -15.12 -12.16
C PRO A 55 5.92 -13.80 -11.83
N VAL A 56 4.63 -13.73 -12.11
CA VAL A 56 3.84 -12.51 -11.99
C VAL A 56 3.49 -12.21 -10.54
N PHE A 57 3.00 -13.20 -9.79
CA PHE A 57 2.59 -12.99 -8.39
C PHE A 57 3.80 -12.67 -7.51
N HIS A 58 4.90 -13.35 -7.72
CA HIS A 58 6.13 -13.07 -6.98
C HIS A 58 6.59 -11.62 -7.20
N THR A 59 6.56 -11.18 -8.45
CA THR A 59 6.89 -9.80 -8.82
C THR A 59 5.93 -8.80 -8.17
N ALA A 60 4.63 -9.12 -8.16
CA ALA A 60 3.62 -8.27 -7.54
C ALA A 60 3.83 -8.13 -6.02
N ILE A 61 4.24 -9.20 -5.35
CA ILE A 61 4.58 -9.16 -3.92
C ILE A 61 5.74 -8.18 -3.68
N LEU A 62 6.80 -8.28 -4.47
CA LEU A 62 7.94 -7.35 -4.36
C LEU A 62 7.53 -5.91 -4.63
N ALA A 63 6.70 -5.69 -5.65
CA ALA A 63 6.19 -4.36 -5.97
C ALA A 63 5.33 -3.79 -4.84
N GLY A 64 4.52 -4.62 -4.19
CA GLY A 64 3.70 -4.21 -3.06
C GLY A 64 4.54 -3.79 -1.86
N ILE A 65 5.61 -4.50 -1.57
CA ILE A 65 6.55 -4.12 -0.51
C ILE A 65 7.22 -2.77 -0.84
N GLN A 66 7.64 -2.58 -2.07
CA GLN A 66 8.22 -1.29 -2.50
C GLN A 66 7.21 -0.16 -2.41
N ALA A 67 5.96 -0.38 -2.79
CA ALA A 67 4.90 0.61 -2.67
C ALA A 67 4.67 1.02 -1.22
N ALA A 68 4.65 0.05 -0.30
CA ALA A 68 4.51 0.33 1.13
C ALA A 68 5.64 1.22 1.65
N LYS A 69 6.87 0.95 1.23
CA LYS A 69 8.04 1.77 1.61
C LYS A 69 7.98 3.19 1.05
N LYS A 70 7.27 3.38 -0.05
CA LYS A 70 7.18 4.67 -0.76
C LYS A 70 5.83 5.36 -0.55
N THR A 71 5.03 4.91 0.40
CA THR A 71 3.69 5.44 0.61
C THR A 71 3.69 6.95 0.80
N SER A 72 4.61 7.50 1.60
CA SER A 72 4.67 8.95 1.83
C SER A 72 5.04 9.74 0.57
N ASP A 73 5.72 9.12 -0.40
CA ASP A 73 6.05 9.75 -1.67
C ASP A 73 4.85 9.75 -2.64
N LEU A 74 3.96 8.78 -2.49
CA LEU A 74 2.86 8.54 -3.42
C LEU A 74 1.53 9.13 -2.95
N ILE A 75 1.31 9.19 -1.64
CA ILE A 75 0.06 9.65 -1.06
C ILE A 75 0.24 11.06 -0.53
N PRO A 76 -0.51 12.05 -1.06
CA PRO A 76 -0.43 13.42 -0.57
C PRO A 76 -0.73 13.50 0.94
N LEU A 77 -0.01 14.36 1.63
CA LEU A 77 -0.20 14.65 3.06
C LEU A 77 0.09 13.46 3.99
N CYS A 78 0.76 12.43 3.48
CA CYS A 78 1.18 11.29 4.28
C CYS A 78 2.57 11.55 4.86
N HIS A 79 2.72 11.40 6.18
CA HIS A 79 4.01 11.53 6.83
C HIS A 79 4.92 10.32 6.53
N PRO A 80 6.24 10.54 6.35
CA PRO A 80 7.17 9.42 6.23
C PRO A 80 7.35 8.74 7.58
N LEU A 81 6.73 7.58 7.74
CA LEU A 81 6.83 6.77 8.95
C LEU A 81 7.66 5.52 8.68
N PRO A 82 8.50 5.09 9.63
CA PRO A 82 9.27 3.88 9.45
C PRO A 82 8.37 2.64 9.47
N LEU A 83 8.66 1.68 8.59
CA LEU A 83 8.01 0.40 8.60
C LEU A 83 8.87 -0.61 9.36
N ALA A 84 8.30 -1.21 10.41
CA ALA A 84 8.95 -2.30 11.12
C ALA A 84 8.71 -3.65 10.44
N LYS A 85 7.55 -3.79 9.77
CA LYS A 85 7.17 -5.02 9.11
C LYS A 85 6.22 -4.71 7.94
N CYS A 86 6.41 -5.43 6.85
CA CYS A 86 5.49 -5.38 5.70
C CYS A 86 5.30 -6.80 5.17
N HIS A 87 4.05 -7.20 5.00
CA HIS A 87 3.70 -8.50 4.46
C HIS A 87 2.68 -8.33 3.35
N VAL A 88 2.96 -8.94 2.20
CA VAL A 88 2.06 -8.95 1.04
C VAL A 88 1.77 -10.40 0.67
N GLN A 89 0.51 -10.73 0.53
CA GLN A 89 0.05 -12.07 0.20
C GLN A 89 -0.86 -12.01 -1.02
N ILE A 90 -0.65 -12.92 -1.95
CA ILE A 90 -1.49 -13.06 -3.14
C ILE A 90 -2.03 -14.49 -3.19
#